data_e7b5ebc6c09277056e3f78d96c3c1f21
#
_entry.id   e7b5ebc6c09277056e3f78d96c3c1f21
#
_cell.length_a   1.000
_cell.length_b   1.000
_cell.length_c   1.000
_cell.angle_alpha   90.00
_cell.angle_beta   90.00
_cell.angle_gamma   90.00
#
_symmetry.space_group_name_H-M   'P 1'
#
loop_
_entity.id
_entity.type
_entity.pdbx_description
1 polymer ?
#
loop_
_entity_poly.entity_id
_entity_poly.type
_entity_poly.pdbx_seq_one_letter_code
_entity_poly.pdbx_strand_id
1 'polypeptide(L)'
;MSIMVDKNTRLLVQGFTGSQATLHSEQSIEYGTNIVGGVTPGKGGQSHLGVPVFNSVHEAVEAVQPNASIIFVPAKFCKDSILEAADAGIKLIICITEGVPTLDMLVVKKRVDELGITLIGPNCPGIITPGEAKLGIMPGSIHLQGSVGIISRSGTLTYEAVKQTSDLGLGQSTCVGIGGDPIPGTSFIDVLKMMESDDQTKAIVMVGEIGGTAEEEAAEYIKENVSKPVISYIAGQTAPAGKRMGHAGAIIAGGKGTAADKIKKLEECGVHIAENLLQIGAKTKEVLD
;
A
#
# COMPACT_ATOMS: atom_id res chain seq x y z
N MET A 1 -9.16 -5.60 -14.99
CA MET A 1 -8.47 -4.28 -15.00
C MET A 1 -7.90 -4.08 -13.62
N SER A 2 -6.69 -3.59 -13.47
CA SER A 2 -6.12 -3.32 -12.15
C SER A 2 -6.83 -2.14 -11.47
N ILE A 3 -6.82 -2.11 -10.14
CA ILE A 3 -7.56 -1.08 -9.39
C ILE A 3 -6.88 0.29 -9.33
N MET A 4 -5.56 0.39 -9.53
CA MET A 4 -4.80 1.64 -9.41
C MET A 4 -3.63 1.75 -10.38
N VAL A 5 -2.92 0.63 -10.63
CA VAL A 5 -1.69 0.62 -11.44
C VAL A 5 -1.71 -0.49 -12.47
N ASP A 6 -1.29 -0.18 -13.67
CA ASP A 6 -1.23 -1.08 -14.81
C ASP A 6 0.00 -0.80 -15.68
N LYS A 7 0.11 -1.48 -16.82
CA LYS A 7 1.19 -1.29 -17.79
C LYS A 7 1.26 0.12 -18.41
N ASN A 8 0.19 0.93 -18.27
CA ASN A 8 0.15 2.31 -18.76
C ASN A 8 0.58 3.30 -17.69
N THR A 9 0.87 2.84 -16.47
CA THR A 9 1.33 3.69 -15.37
C THR A 9 2.69 4.30 -15.73
N ARG A 10 2.77 5.63 -15.69
CA ARG A 10 3.97 6.45 -15.97
C ARG A 10 4.49 6.98 -14.65
N LEU A 11 5.51 6.30 -14.10
CA LEU A 11 6.00 6.54 -12.74
C LEU A 11 7.10 7.60 -12.69
N LEU A 12 6.92 8.59 -11.81
CA LEU A 12 7.95 9.54 -11.40
C LEU A 12 8.50 9.16 -10.02
N VAL A 13 9.82 9.14 -9.87
CA VAL A 13 10.47 8.77 -8.60
C VAL A 13 11.05 10.01 -7.92
N GLN A 14 10.58 10.35 -6.70
CA GLN A 14 11.14 11.44 -5.90
C GLN A 14 12.23 10.92 -4.95
N GLY A 15 13.33 11.66 -4.83
CA GLY A 15 14.55 11.20 -4.17
C GLY A 15 15.38 10.24 -5.05
N PHE A 16 15.19 10.30 -6.36
CA PHE A 16 15.57 9.29 -7.36
C PHE A 16 17.02 8.85 -7.31
N THR A 17 17.96 9.75 -7.02
CA THR A 17 19.39 9.43 -6.99
C THR A 17 19.87 8.94 -5.62
N GLY A 18 18.97 8.74 -4.67
CA GLY A 18 19.25 8.11 -3.38
C GLY A 18 19.43 6.59 -3.53
N SER A 19 20.22 5.97 -2.65
CA SER A 19 20.56 4.54 -2.75
C SER A 19 19.33 3.62 -2.75
N GLN A 20 18.36 3.87 -1.88
CA GLN A 20 17.13 3.07 -1.80
C GLN A 20 16.25 3.29 -3.04
N ALA A 21 16.08 4.54 -3.46
CA ALA A 21 15.34 4.86 -4.68
C ALA A 21 15.98 4.21 -5.91
N THR A 22 17.30 4.25 -6.04
CA THR A 22 18.05 3.58 -7.13
C THR A 22 17.78 2.09 -7.13
N LEU A 23 17.99 1.39 -6.01
CA LEU A 23 17.80 -0.04 -5.90
C LEU A 23 16.38 -0.47 -6.29
N HIS A 24 15.36 0.18 -5.73
CA HIS A 24 13.98 -0.20 -5.99
C HIS A 24 13.48 0.24 -7.37
N SER A 25 14.06 1.31 -7.94
CA SER A 25 13.79 1.70 -9.33
C SER A 25 14.38 0.71 -10.33
N GLU A 26 15.61 0.23 -10.13
CA GLU A 26 16.20 -0.84 -10.94
C GLU A 26 15.30 -2.08 -10.95
N GLN A 27 14.88 -2.56 -9.77
CA GLN A 27 13.96 -3.70 -9.64
C GLN A 27 12.60 -3.45 -10.30
N SER A 28 12.10 -2.21 -10.28
CA SER A 28 10.83 -1.87 -10.92
C SER A 28 10.96 -1.82 -12.44
N ILE A 29 12.06 -1.29 -12.97
CA ILE A 29 12.39 -1.31 -14.40
C ILE A 29 12.53 -2.76 -14.90
N GLU A 30 13.27 -3.59 -14.16
CA GLU A 30 13.43 -5.02 -14.45
C GLU A 30 12.09 -5.77 -14.45
N TYR A 31 11.17 -5.36 -13.58
CA TYR A 31 9.81 -5.89 -13.51
C TYR A 31 8.91 -5.45 -14.68
N GLY A 32 9.32 -4.44 -15.44
CA GLY A 32 8.59 -3.88 -16.57
C GLY A 32 7.80 -2.59 -16.25
N THR A 33 8.00 -2.00 -15.07
CA THR A 33 7.36 -0.71 -14.71
C THR A 33 7.95 0.43 -15.55
N ASN A 34 7.09 1.25 -16.13
CA ASN A 34 7.49 2.39 -16.94
C ASN A 34 7.86 3.60 -16.05
N ILE A 35 9.12 3.67 -15.61
CA ILE A 35 9.68 4.86 -14.96
C ILE A 35 10.02 5.88 -16.03
N VAL A 36 9.38 7.05 -16.00
CA VAL A 36 9.54 8.10 -17.03
C VAL A 36 10.52 9.20 -16.63
N GLY A 37 10.91 9.27 -15.37
CA GLY A 37 11.88 10.23 -14.85
C GLY A 37 11.96 10.20 -13.33
N GLY A 38 12.83 11.04 -12.77
CA GLY A 38 12.95 11.20 -11.34
C GLY A 38 13.23 12.64 -10.93
N VAL A 39 12.98 12.93 -9.66
CA VAL A 39 13.22 14.25 -9.06
C VAL A 39 14.29 14.13 -7.98
N THR A 40 15.33 14.93 -8.12
CA THR A 40 16.33 15.19 -7.08
C THR A 40 16.78 16.63 -7.20
N PRO A 41 16.38 17.51 -6.26
CA PRO A 41 16.76 18.92 -6.28
C PRO A 41 18.28 19.11 -6.40
N GLY A 42 18.72 20.01 -7.30
CA GLY A 42 20.13 20.28 -7.60
C GLY A 42 20.80 19.27 -8.57
N LYS A 43 20.06 18.28 -9.07
CA LYS A 43 20.56 17.30 -10.06
C LYS A 43 19.78 17.31 -11.38
N GLY A 44 18.93 18.30 -11.59
CA GLY A 44 18.21 18.48 -12.85
C GLY A 44 19.15 18.54 -14.05
N GLY A 45 18.71 17.99 -15.19
CA GLY A 45 19.47 17.87 -16.41
C GLY A 45 20.43 16.67 -16.48
N GLN A 46 20.57 15.91 -15.41
CA GLN A 46 21.31 14.65 -15.42
C GLN A 46 20.42 13.49 -15.92
N SER A 47 21.04 12.37 -16.23
CA SER A 47 20.37 11.09 -16.45
C SER A 47 20.72 10.11 -15.33
N HIS A 48 19.73 9.32 -14.86
CA HIS A 48 19.93 8.26 -13.89
C HIS A 48 19.07 7.05 -14.29
N LEU A 49 19.62 5.85 -14.28
CA LEU A 49 18.96 4.62 -14.76
C LEU A 49 18.36 4.76 -16.17
N GLY A 50 18.98 5.56 -17.03
CA GLY A 50 18.54 5.76 -18.42
C GLY A 50 17.37 6.75 -18.59
N VAL A 51 16.86 7.37 -17.52
CA VAL A 51 15.78 8.36 -17.58
C VAL A 51 16.23 9.73 -17.06
N PRO A 52 15.54 10.84 -17.44
CA PRO A 52 15.92 12.18 -17.01
C PRO A 52 15.67 12.42 -15.52
N VAL A 53 16.52 13.27 -14.92
CA VAL A 53 16.38 13.80 -13.56
C VAL A 53 15.98 15.27 -13.64
N PHE A 54 14.99 15.65 -12.82
CA PHE A 54 14.45 17.01 -12.72
C PHE A 54 14.73 17.60 -11.33
N ASN A 55 14.66 18.95 -11.21
CA ASN A 55 14.78 19.60 -9.91
C ASN A 55 13.45 19.63 -9.15
N SER A 56 12.31 19.57 -9.85
CA SER A 56 10.98 19.63 -9.26
C SER A 56 10.01 18.68 -9.95
N VAL A 57 8.89 18.39 -9.28
CA VAL A 57 7.80 17.59 -9.87
C VAL A 57 7.12 18.36 -11.00
N HIS A 58 7.00 19.69 -10.90
CA HIS A 58 6.40 20.52 -11.93
C HIS A 58 7.19 20.43 -13.24
N GLU A 59 8.52 20.56 -13.19
CA GLU A 59 9.39 20.36 -14.37
C GLU A 59 9.18 18.98 -15.01
N ALA A 60 9.08 17.94 -14.16
CA ALA A 60 8.87 16.57 -14.64
C ALA A 60 7.48 16.40 -15.29
N VAL A 61 6.44 16.99 -14.73
CA VAL A 61 5.08 16.91 -15.28
C VAL A 61 5.03 17.55 -16.67
N GLU A 62 5.64 18.71 -16.85
CA GLU A 62 5.72 19.38 -18.15
C GLU A 62 6.49 18.56 -19.20
N ALA A 63 7.59 17.94 -18.80
CA ALA A 63 8.49 17.24 -19.72
C ALA A 63 8.05 15.82 -20.05
N VAL A 64 7.61 15.03 -19.05
CA VAL A 64 7.40 13.58 -19.20
C VAL A 64 6.02 13.10 -18.76
N GLN A 65 5.12 13.99 -18.36
CA GLN A 65 3.70 13.69 -18.04
C GLN A 65 3.47 12.41 -17.24
N PRO A 66 4.02 12.28 -16.02
CA PRO A 66 3.77 11.13 -15.15
C PRO A 66 2.32 11.15 -14.65
N ASN A 67 1.74 9.97 -14.41
CA ASN A 67 0.43 9.82 -13.78
C ASN A 67 0.48 9.23 -12.37
N ALA A 68 1.65 8.78 -11.95
CA ALA A 68 1.94 8.31 -10.60
C ALA A 68 3.29 8.82 -10.10
N SER A 69 3.40 9.03 -8.77
CA SER A 69 4.66 9.39 -8.13
C SER A 69 4.94 8.48 -6.94
N ILE A 70 6.22 8.08 -6.78
CA ILE A 70 6.69 7.34 -5.62
C ILE A 70 7.78 8.14 -4.88
N ILE A 71 7.72 8.13 -3.54
CA ILE A 71 8.53 9.00 -2.69
C ILE A 71 9.46 8.16 -1.81
N PHE A 72 10.78 8.41 -1.96
CA PHE A 72 11.85 7.82 -1.16
C PHE A 72 12.69 8.87 -0.40
N VAL A 73 12.19 10.09 -0.27
CA VAL A 73 12.91 11.14 0.45
C VAL A 73 12.90 10.90 1.97
N PRO A 74 13.85 11.45 2.73
CA PRO A 74 13.82 11.38 4.20
C PRO A 74 12.52 11.96 4.79
N ALA A 75 12.05 11.42 5.93
CA ALA A 75 10.76 11.70 6.54
C ALA A 75 10.40 13.19 6.66
N LYS A 76 11.38 14.03 7.04
CA LYS A 76 11.20 15.48 7.17
C LYS A 76 10.86 16.22 5.86
N PHE A 77 11.05 15.57 4.70
CA PHE A 77 10.73 16.14 3.38
C PHE A 77 9.48 15.51 2.74
N CYS A 78 8.92 14.46 3.35
CA CYS A 78 7.80 13.72 2.75
C CYS A 78 6.56 14.59 2.58
N LYS A 79 6.21 15.42 3.57
CA LYS A 79 5.08 16.34 3.46
C LYS A 79 5.19 17.21 2.20
N ASP A 80 6.32 17.90 2.06
CA ASP A 80 6.51 18.82 0.94
C ASP A 80 6.54 18.08 -0.41
N SER A 81 7.15 16.90 -0.45
CA SER A 81 7.18 16.04 -1.64
C SER A 81 5.79 15.52 -2.06
N ILE A 82 4.95 15.17 -1.08
CA ILE A 82 3.56 14.74 -1.36
C ILE A 82 2.74 15.93 -1.85
N LEU A 83 2.84 17.09 -1.19
CA LEU A 83 2.08 18.29 -1.57
C LEU A 83 2.50 18.81 -2.94
N GLU A 84 3.80 18.81 -3.26
CA GLU A 84 4.30 19.19 -4.58
C GLU A 84 3.73 18.28 -5.68
N ALA A 85 3.73 16.95 -5.47
CA ALA A 85 3.15 16.02 -6.44
C ALA A 85 1.63 16.21 -6.60
N ALA A 86 0.94 16.47 -5.49
CA ALA A 86 -0.49 16.74 -5.47
C ALA A 86 -0.84 18.04 -6.23
N ASP A 87 -0.12 19.11 -5.96
CA ASP A 87 -0.33 20.42 -6.58
C ASP A 87 0.09 20.42 -8.07
N ALA A 88 1.04 19.56 -8.46
CA ALA A 88 1.39 19.31 -9.86
C ALA A 88 0.35 18.44 -10.60
N GLY A 89 -0.70 17.97 -9.94
CA GLY A 89 -1.82 17.27 -10.55
C GLY A 89 -1.65 15.73 -10.66
N ILE A 90 -0.64 15.13 -10.03
CA ILE A 90 -0.46 13.69 -10.02
C ILE A 90 -1.57 13.05 -9.16
N LYS A 91 -2.26 12.04 -9.71
CA LYS A 91 -3.46 11.45 -9.10
C LYS A 91 -3.19 10.25 -8.19
N LEU A 92 -2.04 9.58 -8.35
CA LEU A 92 -1.60 8.49 -7.50
C LEU A 92 -0.22 8.81 -6.92
N ILE A 93 -0.14 8.87 -5.59
CA ILE A 93 1.10 9.14 -4.87
C ILE A 93 1.36 7.99 -3.90
N ILE A 94 2.59 7.48 -3.88
CA ILE A 94 3.02 6.42 -2.96
C ILE A 94 4.15 6.96 -2.10
N CYS A 95 3.98 7.00 -0.77
CA CYS A 95 5.02 7.41 0.17
C CYS A 95 5.56 6.18 0.92
N ILE A 96 6.78 5.76 0.58
CA ILE A 96 7.41 4.57 1.18
C ILE A 96 7.95 4.87 2.57
N THR A 97 8.43 6.08 2.78
CA THR A 97 9.21 6.50 3.94
C THR A 97 8.45 6.33 5.26
N GLU A 98 9.13 5.74 6.23
CA GLU A 98 8.70 5.64 7.63
C GLU A 98 9.10 6.89 8.44
N GLY A 99 8.35 7.19 9.51
CA GLY A 99 8.69 8.24 10.46
C GLY A 99 8.24 9.64 10.03
N VAL A 100 7.30 9.74 9.12
CA VAL A 100 6.67 11.02 8.77
C VAL A 100 5.87 11.53 9.98
N PRO A 101 6.08 12.80 10.42
CA PRO A 101 5.37 13.34 11.58
C PRO A 101 3.84 13.30 11.39
N THR A 102 3.12 12.84 12.42
CA THR A 102 1.65 12.73 12.38
C THR A 102 0.96 14.05 12.07
N LEU A 103 1.49 15.18 12.59
CA LEU A 103 0.95 16.52 12.28
C LEU A 103 1.14 16.91 10.82
N ASP A 104 2.23 16.49 10.19
CA ASP A 104 2.45 16.70 8.76
C ASP A 104 1.43 15.90 7.94
N MET A 105 1.12 14.67 8.38
CA MET A 105 0.12 13.83 7.72
C MET A 105 -1.31 14.36 7.85
N LEU A 106 -1.65 15.09 8.90
CA LEU A 106 -2.95 15.78 9.00
C LEU A 106 -3.11 16.83 7.89
N VAL A 107 -2.05 17.61 7.62
CA VAL A 107 -2.05 18.62 6.55
C VAL A 107 -2.11 17.94 5.18
N VAL A 108 -1.29 16.90 4.98
CA VAL A 108 -1.25 16.12 3.74
C VAL A 108 -2.61 15.50 3.45
N LYS A 109 -3.19 14.77 4.43
CA LYS A 109 -4.47 14.06 4.27
C LYS A 109 -5.59 15.02 3.85
N LYS A 110 -5.70 16.15 4.52
CA LYS A 110 -6.66 17.18 4.14
C LYS A 110 -6.49 17.60 2.68
N ARG A 111 -5.24 17.89 2.26
CA ARG A 111 -4.97 18.38 0.90
C ARG A 111 -5.25 17.34 -0.17
N VAL A 112 -4.81 16.09 0.03
CA VAL A 112 -5.05 15.03 -0.97
C VAL A 112 -6.54 14.68 -1.09
N ASP A 113 -7.29 14.75 0.01
CA ASP A 113 -8.75 14.55 0.00
C ASP A 113 -9.46 15.66 -0.76
N GLU A 114 -9.10 16.94 -0.53
CA GLU A 114 -9.65 18.09 -1.25
C GLU A 114 -9.42 17.99 -2.77
N LEU A 115 -8.30 17.42 -3.19
CA LEU A 115 -7.91 17.27 -4.61
C LEU A 115 -8.38 15.94 -5.25
N GLY A 116 -9.00 15.04 -4.46
CA GLY A 116 -9.40 13.71 -4.92
C GLY A 116 -8.21 12.86 -5.37
N ILE A 117 -7.10 12.92 -4.64
CA ILE A 117 -5.86 12.21 -4.93
C ILE A 117 -5.76 10.97 -4.07
N THR A 118 -5.35 9.85 -4.66
CA THR A 118 -5.04 8.63 -3.93
C THR A 118 -3.61 8.70 -3.41
N LEU A 119 -3.44 8.65 -2.08
CA LEU A 119 -2.16 8.55 -1.41
C LEU A 119 -2.03 7.20 -0.70
N ILE A 120 -1.07 6.37 -1.09
CA ILE A 120 -0.72 5.12 -0.41
C ILE A 120 0.44 5.38 0.54
N GLY A 121 0.33 4.93 1.79
CA GLY A 121 1.30 5.22 2.84
C GLY A 121 0.96 6.46 3.68
N PRO A 122 1.92 7.02 4.43
CA PRO A 122 3.34 6.67 4.50
C PRO A 122 3.62 5.32 5.16
N ASN A 123 4.90 4.98 5.31
CA ASN A 123 5.35 3.75 5.96
C ASN A 123 4.70 2.50 5.33
N CYS A 124 4.83 2.35 4.03
CA CYS A 124 4.17 1.30 3.26
C CYS A 124 5.13 0.62 2.28
N PRO A 125 4.85 -0.62 1.86
CA PRO A 125 5.65 -1.30 0.85
C PRO A 125 5.26 -0.90 -0.59
N GLY A 126 4.22 -0.10 -0.77
CA GLY A 126 3.71 0.33 -2.07
C GLY A 126 2.59 -0.53 -2.61
N ILE A 127 2.52 -0.64 -3.93
CA ILE A 127 1.50 -1.38 -4.68
C ILE A 127 2.13 -2.18 -5.81
N ILE A 128 1.56 -3.34 -6.11
CA ILE A 128 1.93 -4.16 -7.26
C ILE A 128 0.69 -4.80 -7.88
N THR A 129 0.58 -4.69 -9.21
CA THR A 129 -0.32 -5.51 -10.03
C THR A 129 0.54 -6.53 -10.75
N PRO A 130 0.46 -7.83 -10.38
CA PRO A 130 1.35 -8.85 -10.92
C PRO A 130 1.26 -8.96 -12.44
N GLY A 131 2.45 -8.95 -13.10
CA GLY A 131 2.56 -8.98 -14.56
C GLY A 131 2.33 -7.63 -15.27
N GLU A 132 2.02 -6.56 -14.53
CA GLU A 132 1.77 -5.24 -15.11
C GLU A 132 2.71 -4.15 -14.58
N ALA A 133 2.68 -3.84 -13.28
CA ALA A 133 3.49 -2.78 -12.69
C ALA A 133 3.79 -3.01 -11.21
N LYS A 134 4.99 -2.62 -10.78
CA LYS A 134 5.48 -2.65 -9.40
C LYS A 134 5.92 -1.24 -9.00
N LEU A 135 5.21 -0.63 -8.05
CA LEU A 135 5.50 0.68 -7.50
C LEU A 135 5.74 0.53 -5.99
N GLY A 136 7.00 0.38 -5.61
CA GLY A 136 7.37 0.18 -4.21
C GLY A 136 8.50 -0.81 -4.01
N ILE A 137 8.55 -1.33 -2.78
CA ILE A 137 9.63 -2.20 -2.31
C ILE A 137 9.26 -3.68 -2.25
N MET A 138 8.03 -4.05 -2.61
CA MET A 138 7.59 -5.44 -2.65
C MET A 138 8.47 -6.26 -3.62
N PRO A 139 8.93 -7.47 -3.23
CA PRO A 139 9.71 -8.33 -4.13
C PRO A 139 8.82 -8.88 -5.25
N GLY A 140 9.09 -8.48 -6.51
CA GLY A 140 8.29 -8.90 -7.65
C GLY A 140 8.27 -10.42 -7.89
N SER A 141 9.37 -11.10 -7.52
CA SER A 141 9.56 -12.53 -7.75
C SER A 141 8.62 -13.48 -6.99
N ILE A 142 7.99 -13.00 -5.90
CA ILE A 142 7.04 -13.83 -5.13
C ILE A 142 5.60 -13.68 -5.62
N HIS A 143 5.33 -12.71 -6.49
CA HIS A 143 3.99 -12.44 -6.99
C HIS A 143 3.68 -13.29 -8.22
N LEU A 144 2.44 -13.76 -8.28
CA LEU A 144 1.88 -14.50 -9.41
C LEU A 144 0.58 -13.81 -9.83
N GLN A 145 0.38 -13.60 -11.12
CA GLN A 145 -0.88 -13.07 -11.62
C GLN A 145 -2.03 -14.02 -11.30
N GLY A 146 -3.11 -13.50 -10.72
CA GLY A 146 -4.25 -14.31 -10.30
C GLY A 146 -5.44 -13.47 -9.86
N SER A 147 -6.17 -13.95 -8.85
CA SER A 147 -7.48 -13.39 -8.51
C SER A 147 -7.64 -12.95 -7.05
N VAL A 148 -6.61 -13.01 -6.24
CA VAL A 148 -6.68 -12.59 -4.82
C VAL A 148 -6.24 -11.13 -4.68
N GLY A 149 -7.13 -10.27 -4.21
CA GLY A 149 -6.76 -8.92 -3.77
C GLY A 149 -6.11 -8.98 -2.39
N ILE A 150 -5.00 -8.28 -2.17
CA ILE A 150 -4.35 -8.23 -0.85
C ILE A 150 -4.26 -6.79 -0.37
N ILE A 151 -4.75 -6.53 0.85
CA ILE A 151 -4.65 -5.24 1.53
C ILE A 151 -3.96 -5.44 2.86
N SER A 152 -2.91 -4.68 3.16
CA SER A 152 -2.15 -4.90 4.39
C SER A 152 -1.60 -3.61 4.99
N ARG A 153 -1.58 -3.54 6.32
CA ARG A 153 -0.84 -2.51 7.05
C ARG A 153 0.65 -2.83 7.17
N SER A 154 1.00 -4.11 7.09
CA SER A 154 2.37 -4.60 7.28
C SER A 154 3.04 -4.96 5.96
N GLY A 155 4.23 -4.44 5.69
CA GLY A 155 5.03 -4.84 4.54
C GLY A 155 5.40 -6.32 4.58
N THR A 156 5.98 -6.77 5.68
CA THR A 156 6.47 -8.17 5.86
C THR A 156 5.33 -9.19 5.77
N LEU A 157 4.20 -8.92 6.44
CA LEU A 157 3.06 -9.84 6.41
C LEU A 157 2.36 -9.84 5.04
N THR A 158 2.45 -8.75 4.28
CA THR A 158 2.03 -8.74 2.88
C THR A 158 2.80 -9.78 2.08
N TYR A 159 4.13 -9.85 2.25
CA TYR A 159 4.96 -10.79 1.50
C TYR A 159 4.64 -12.25 1.85
N GLU A 160 4.31 -12.51 3.11
CA GLU A 160 3.87 -13.83 3.55
C GLU A 160 2.54 -14.24 2.93
N ALA A 161 1.53 -13.36 2.96
CA ALA A 161 0.23 -13.61 2.31
C ALA A 161 0.37 -13.82 0.79
N VAL A 162 1.20 -13.00 0.13
CA VAL A 162 1.52 -13.13 -1.29
C VAL A 162 2.17 -14.48 -1.59
N LYS A 163 3.20 -14.86 -0.82
CA LYS A 163 3.92 -16.13 -1.05
C LYS A 163 3.00 -17.33 -0.91
N GLN A 164 2.19 -17.38 0.14
CA GLN A 164 1.24 -18.49 0.36
C GLN A 164 0.20 -18.59 -0.76
N THR A 165 -0.38 -17.46 -1.18
CA THR A 165 -1.37 -17.47 -2.27
C THR A 165 -0.73 -17.81 -3.63
N SER A 166 0.51 -17.41 -3.86
CA SER A 166 1.27 -17.78 -5.06
C SER A 166 1.63 -19.26 -5.09
N ASP A 167 2.11 -19.82 -3.97
CA ASP A 167 2.48 -21.25 -3.87
C ASP A 167 1.29 -22.19 -4.08
N LEU A 168 0.08 -21.73 -3.75
CA LEU A 168 -1.16 -22.45 -3.99
C LEU A 168 -1.75 -22.21 -5.39
N GLY A 169 -1.07 -21.45 -6.23
CA GLY A 169 -1.50 -21.16 -7.60
C GLY A 169 -2.69 -20.20 -7.72
N LEU A 170 -3.09 -19.55 -6.61
CA LEU A 170 -4.20 -18.58 -6.59
C LEU A 170 -3.80 -17.26 -7.24
N GLY A 171 -2.56 -16.82 -7.00
CA GLY A 171 -2.02 -15.57 -7.49
C GLY A 171 -2.79 -14.33 -7.02
N GLN A 172 -2.32 -13.15 -7.39
CA GLN A 172 -2.90 -11.89 -6.94
C GLN A 172 -3.43 -11.07 -8.11
N SER A 173 -4.58 -10.40 -7.90
CA SER A 173 -5.06 -9.35 -8.79
C SER A 173 -4.32 -8.04 -8.55
N THR A 174 -4.24 -7.62 -7.31
CA THR A 174 -3.46 -6.46 -6.86
C THR A 174 -3.08 -6.62 -5.39
N CYS A 175 -1.86 -6.19 -5.01
CA CYS A 175 -1.43 -6.10 -3.63
C CYS A 175 -1.20 -4.65 -3.25
N VAL A 176 -1.88 -4.18 -2.20
CA VAL A 176 -1.77 -2.81 -1.69
C VAL A 176 -1.30 -2.84 -0.24
N GLY A 177 -0.14 -2.27 0.02
CA GLY A 177 0.30 -1.98 1.37
C GLY A 177 -0.10 -0.57 1.75
N ILE A 178 -1.08 -0.43 2.65
CA ILE A 178 -1.59 0.90 3.06
C ILE A 178 -0.73 1.58 4.13
N GLY A 179 0.15 0.83 4.78
CA GLY A 179 1.06 1.34 5.82
C GLY A 179 0.53 1.18 7.25
N GLY A 180 1.47 1.28 8.19
CA GLY A 180 1.21 1.09 9.64
C GLY A 180 1.15 2.37 10.45
N ASP A 181 1.12 3.53 9.81
CA ASP A 181 1.06 4.83 10.50
C ASP A 181 -0.36 5.18 10.94
N PRO A 182 -0.53 6.02 12.00
CA PRO A 182 -1.86 6.36 12.55
C PRO A 182 -2.76 7.12 11.57
N ILE A 183 -2.18 7.85 10.62
CA ILE A 183 -2.91 8.61 9.60
C ILE A 183 -2.41 8.18 8.23
N PRO A 184 -2.95 7.08 7.68
CA PRO A 184 -2.64 6.64 6.32
C PRO A 184 -3.37 7.53 5.30
N GLY A 185 -2.78 7.67 4.12
CA GLY A 185 -3.42 8.34 3.00
C GLY A 185 -4.66 7.61 2.50
N THR A 186 -4.58 6.28 2.42
CA THR A 186 -5.65 5.37 1.95
C THR A 186 -5.99 4.37 3.07
N SER A 187 -7.28 4.15 3.31
CA SER A 187 -7.81 3.22 4.30
C SER A 187 -8.10 1.83 3.72
N PHE A 188 -8.39 0.86 4.59
CA PHE A 188 -8.94 -0.44 4.18
C PHE A 188 -10.21 -0.28 3.33
N ILE A 189 -11.12 0.60 3.75
CA ILE A 189 -12.41 0.81 3.08
C ILE A 189 -12.21 1.34 1.66
N ASP A 190 -11.26 2.25 1.45
CA ASP A 190 -10.99 2.78 0.11
C ASP A 190 -10.52 1.70 -0.86
N VAL A 191 -9.64 0.81 -0.40
CA VAL A 191 -9.15 -0.31 -1.24
C VAL A 191 -10.21 -1.39 -1.42
N LEU A 192 -11.01 -1.70 -0.38
CA LEU A 192 -12.13 -2.63 -0.46
C LEU A 192 -13.15 -2.21 -1.52
N LYS A 193 -13.50 -0.92 -1.60
CA LYS A 193 -14.37 -0.36 -2.65
C LYS A 193 -13.85 -0.65 -4.05
N MET A 194 -12.55 -0.45 -4.26
CA MET A 194 -11.94 -0.69 -5.56
C MET A 194 -11.89 -2.18 -5.90
N MET A 195 -11.52 -3.04 -4.92
CA MET A 195 -11.44 -4.49 -5.13
C MET A 195 -12.82 -5.13 -5.32
N GLU A 196 -13.87 -4.61 -4.68
CA GLU A 196 -15.24 -5.06 -4.91
C GLU A 196 -15.67 -4.80 -6.36
N SER A 197 -15.28 -3.66 -6.92
CA SER A 197 -15.62 -3.27 -8.28
C SER A 197 -14.71 -3.91 -9.34
N ASP A 198 -13.64 -4.60 -8.96
CA ASP A 198 -12.69 -5.23 -9.89
C ASP A 198 -13.10 -6.66 -10.23
N ASP A 199 -13.48 -6.92 -11.49
CA ASP A 199 -13.89 -8.23 -11.97
C ASP A 199 -12.80 -9.31 -11.85
N GLN A 200 -11.53 -8.94 -11.82
CA GLN A 200 -10.41 -9.88 -11.67
C GLN A 200 -10.29 -10.37 -10.22
N THR A 201 -10.63 -9.55 -9.24
CA THR A 201 -10.57 -9.91 -7.83
C THR A 201 -11.75 -10.83 -7.46
N LYS A 202 -11.46 -12.05 -7.00
CA LYS A 202 -12.47 -13.05 -6.58
C LYS A 202 -12.52 -13.26 -5.07
N ALA A 203 -11.43 -13.00 -4.37
CA ALA A 203 -11.35 -12.99 -2.91
C ALA A 203 -10.42 -11.89 -2.46
N ILE A 204 -10.57 -11.45 -1.21
CA ILE A 204 -9.74 -10.38 -0.63
C ILE A 204 -9.08 -10.89 0.64
N VAL A 205 -7.77 -10.73 0.73
CA VAL A 205 -7.01 -10.96 1.97
C VAL A 205 -6.72 -9.62 2.62
N MET A 206 -7.17 -9.47 3.86
CA MET A 206 -6.97 -8.27 4.67
C MET A 206 -6.06 -8.58 5.85
N VAL A 207 -4.86 -7.99 5.89
CA VAL A 207 -3.90 -8.16 6.98
C VAL A 207 -3.88 -6.91 7.83
N GLY A 208 -4.42 -7.05 9.05
CA GLY A 208 -4.47 -6.00 10.05
C GLY A 208 -3.55 -6.27 11.24
N GLU A 209 -3.62 -5.41 12.21
CA GLU A 209 -2.83 -5.48 13.43
C GLU A 209 -3.54 -4.80 14.59
N ILE A 210 -3.00 -4.95 15.80
CA ILE A 210 -3.48 -4.25 16.98
C ILE A 210 -3.42 -2.73 16.82
N GLY A 211 -4.27 -2.01 17.57
CA GLY A 211 -4.33 -0.55 17.63
C GLY A 211 -5.30 0.07 16.65
N GLY A 212 -5.88 1.19 17.06
CA GLY A 212 -6.94 1.88 16.31
C GLY A 212 -8.20 1.04 16.13
N THR A 213 -9.07 1.46 15.21
CA THR A 213 -10.39 0.88 14.91
C THR A 213 -10.60 0.57 13.42
N ALA A 214 -9.56 0.72 12.61
CA ALA A 214 -9.68 0.65 11.15
C ALA A 214 -10.16 -0.72 10.65
N GLU A 215 -9.79 -1.82 11.31
CA GLU A 215 -10.23 -3.17 10.96
C GLU A 215 -11.69 -3.43 11.36
N GLU A 216 -12.14 -2.87 12.49
CA GLU A 216 -13.55 -2.92 12.92
C GLU A 216 -14.45 -2.10 11.97
N GLU A 217 -14.02 -0.92 11.57
CA GLU A 217 -14.73 -0.08 10.58
C GLU A 217 -14.78 -0.77 9.22
N ALA A 218 -13.68 -1.40 8.80
CA ALA A 218 -13.64 -2.21 7.60
C ALA A 218 -14.59 -3.41 7.67
N ALA A 219 -14.71 -4.07 8.83
CA ALA A 219 -15.63 -5.19 9.03
C ALA A 219 -17.09 -4.77 8.82
N GLU A 220 -17.49 -3.62 9.37
CA GLU A 220 -18.85 -3.09 9.16
C GLU A 220 -19.09 -2.76 7.68
N TYR A 221 -18.12 -2.14 7.03
CA TYR A 221 -18.20 -1.86 5.60
C TYR A 221 -18.32 -3.15 4.76
N ILE A 222 -17.51 -4.17 5.08
CA ILE A 222 -17.54 -5.48 4.38
C ILE A 222 -18.94 -6.08 4.47
N LYS A 223 -19.53 -6.14 5.66
CA LYS A 223 -20.86 -6.72 5.88
C LYS A 223 -21.93 -6.11 5.01
N GLU A 224 -21.87 -4.82 4.73
CA GLU A 224 -22.91 -4.08 4.02
C GLU A 224 -22.63 -3.94 2.52
N ASN A 225 -21.35 -3.94 2.09
CA ASN A 225 -20.97 -3.46 0.78
C ASN A 225 -20.05 -4.39 -0.02
N VAL A 226 -19.54 -5.48 0.56
CA VAL A 226 -18.62 -6.39 -0.12
C VAL A 226 -19.27 -7.75 -0.30
N SER A 227 -19.45 -8.15 -1.56
CA SER A 227 -20.03 -9.45 -1.92
C SER A 227 -18.98 -10.56 -2.06
N LYS A 228 -17.72 -10.17 -2.23
CA LYS A 228 -16.60 -11.09 -2.38
C LYS A 228 -16.17 -11.63 -1.02
N PRO A 229 -15.75 -12.90 -0.92
CA PRO A 229 -15.24 -13.44 0.32
C PRO A 229 -13.99 -12.68 0.78
N VAL A 230 -13.96 -12.34 2.08
CA VAL A 230 -12.84 -11.66 2.73
C VAL A 230 -12.23 -12.58 3.77
N ILE A 231 -10.92 -12.77 3.68
CA ILE A 231 -10.11 -13.50 4.64
C ILE A 231 -9.25 -12.51 5.42
N SER A 232 -9.20 -12.59 6.73
CA SER A 232 -8.40 -11.68 7.54
C SER A 232 -7.46 -12.40 8.49
N TYR A 233 -6.28 -11.80 8.67
CA TYR A 233 -5.33 -12.11 9.74
C TYR A 233 -5.03 -10.85 10.54
N ILE A 234 -5.08 -10.93 11.87
CA ILE A 234 -4.76 -9.83 12.78
C ILE A 234 -3.49 -10.14 13.54
N ALA A 235 -2.46 -9.34 13.31
CA ALA A 235 -1.18 -9.45 14.00
C ALA A 235 -1.23 -8.87 15.43
N GLY A 236 -0.35 -9.38 16.29
CA GLY A 236 -0.21 -8.86 17.65
C GLY A 236 -1.12 -9.52 18.69
N GLN A 237 -1.63 -10.74 18.45
CA GLN A 237 -2.52 -11.45 19.37
C GLN A 237 -1.94 -11.65 20.78
N THR A 238 -0.61 -11.71 20.92
CA THR A 238 0.11 -11.83 22.19
C THR A 238 0.74 -10.53 22.68
N ALA A 239 0.42 -9.40 22.03
CA ALA A 239 1.03 -8.12 22.35
C ALA A 239 0.55 -7.60 23.72
N PRO A 240 1.47 -7.13 24.59
CA PRO A 240 1.09 -6.54 25.86
C PRO A 240 0.45 -5.16 25.66
N ALA A 241 -0.54 -4.85 26.49
CA ALA A 241 -1.20 -3.54 26.49
C ALA A 241 -0.19 -2.40 26.79
N GLY A 242 -0.38 -1.26 26.14
CA GLY A 242 0.43 -0.05 26.34
C GLY A 242 1.82 -0.07 25.70
N LYS A 243 2.21 -1.17 25.03
CA LYS A 243 3.50 -1.25 24.32
C LYS A 243 3.28 -1.15 22.82
N ARG A 244 4.04 -0.26 22.18
CA ARG A 244 4.09 -0.15 20.70
C ARG A 244 4.82 -1.35 20.10
N MET A 245 4.19 -1.99 19.11
CA MET A 245 4.67 -3.22 18.48
C MET A 245 5.08 -2.97 17.01
N GLY A 246 6.25 -2.36 16.81
CA GLY A 246 6.78 -2.02 15.49
C GLY A 246 6.17 -0.72 14.95
N HIS A 247 5.03 -0.77 14.29
CA HIS A 247 4.36 0.38 13.70
C HIS A 247 3.91 1.42 14.73
N ALA A 248 3.88 2.69 14.33
CA ALA A 248 3.44 3.79 15.20
C ALA A 248 1.98 3.64 15.63
N GLY A 249 1.12 3.07 14.78
CA GLY A 249 -0.29 2.78 15.07
C GLY A 249 -0.54 1.49 15.83
N ALA A 250 0.46 0.58 15.94
CA ALA A 250 0.29 -0.74 16.56
C ALA A 250 0.48 -0.70 18.08
N ILE A 251 -0.49 -0.11 18.78
CA ILE A 251 -0.51 0.01 20.24
C ILE A 251 -1.93 -0.19 20.79
N ILE A 252 -2.09 -1.05 21.78
CA ILE A 252 -3.34 -1.21 22.55
C ILE A 252 -3.38 -0.09 23.60
N ALA A 253 -4.27 0.88 23.43
CA ALA A 253 -4.40 2.03 24.30
C ALA A 253 -5.82 2.12 24.88
N GLY A 254 -5.94 2.41 26.18
CA GLY A 254 -7.26 2.54 26.84
C GLY A 254 -8.14 1.29 26.77
N GLY A 255 -7.54 0.10 26.65
CA GLY A 255 -8.27 -1.18 26.56
C GLY A 255 -8.98 -1.41 25.21
N LYS A 256 -8.67 -0.62 24.18
CA LYS A 256 -9.24 -0.72 22.83
C LYS A 256 -8.17 -1.12 21.80
N GLY A 257 -8.62 -1.66 20.67
CA GLY A 257 -7.77 -2.05 19.55
C GLY A 257 -6.97 -3.34 19.84
N THR A 258 -7.52 -4.25 20.64
CA THR A 258 -6.92 -5.57 20.84
C THR A 258 -7.14 -6.46 19.61
N ALA A 259 -6.26 -7.43 19.40
CA ALA A 259 -6.47 -8.39 18.31
C ALA A 259 -7.76 -9.20 18.52
N ALA A 260 -8.08 -9.55 19.77
CA ALA A 260 -9.28 -10.32 20.10
C ALA A 260 -10.58 -9.56 19.74
N ASP A 261 -10.67 -8.26 20.07
CA ASP A 261 -11.84 -7.46 19.73
C ASP A 261 -12.00 -7.33 18.22
N LYS A 262 -10.90 -7.11 17.49
CA LYS A 262 -10.89 -7.01 16.02
C LYS A 262 -11.32 -8.32 15.36
N ILE A 263 -10.76 -9.45 15.79
CA ILE A 263 -11.11 -10.80 15.29
C ILE A 263 -12.59 -11.04 15.50
N LYS A 264 -13.09 -10.85 16.74
CA LYS A 264 -14.50 -11.01 17.06
C LYS A 264 -15.41 -10.15 16.15
N LYS A 265 -15.06 -8.88 15.97
CA LYS A 265 -15.85 -7.97 15.11
C LYS A 265 -15.85 -8.43 13.65
N LEU A 266 -14.71 -8.85 13.13
CA LEU A 266 -14.57 -9.38 11.78
C LEU A 266 -15.44 -10.63 11.55
N GLU A 267 -15.41 -11.59 12.51
CA GLU A 267 -16.26 -12.80 12.47
C GLU A 267 -17.75 -12.46 12.49
N GLU A 268 -18.18 -11.54 13.37
CA GLU A 268 -19.59 -11.06 13.45
C GLU A 268 -20.06 -10.40 12.14
N CYS A 269 -19.13 -9.92 11.34
CA CYS A 269 -19.38 -9.30 10.03
C CYS A 269 -19.18 -10.27 8.84
N GLY A 270 -18.94 -11.57 9.09
CA GLY A 270 -18.85 -12.60 8.04
C GLY A 270 -17.46 -12.72 7.38
N VAL A 271 -16.43 -12.12 7.99
CA VAL A 271 -15.05 -12.26 7.51
C VAL A 271 -14.46 -13.58 7.99
N HIS A 272 -13.79 -14.30 7.11
CA HIS A 272 -13.10 -15.56 7.42
C HIS A 272 -11.77 -15.29 8.11
N ILE A 273 -11.56 -15.82 9.30
CA ILE A 273 -10.33 -15.57 10.06
C ILE A 273 -9.30 -16.67 9.81
N ALA A 274 -8.06 -16.26 9.47
CA ALA A 274 -6.88 -17.09 9.56
C ALA A 274 -6.34 -16.99 10.99
N GLU A 275 -6.38 -18.08 11.75
CA GLU A 275 -6.01 -18.08 13.18
C GLU A 275 -4.53 -17.76 13.41
N ASN A 276 -3.69 -18.12 12.46
CA ASN A 276 -2.28 -17.79 12.47
C ASN A 276 -1.77 -17.42 11.07
N LEU A 277 -0.60 -16.79 11.03
CA LEU A 277 0.01 -16.27 9.81
C LEU A 277 0.16 -17.32 8.70
N LEU A 278 0.49 -18.57 9.06
CA LEU A 278 0.76 -19.64 8.09
C LEU A 278 -0.51 -20.21 7.42
N GLN A 279 -1.68 -19.81 7.88
CA GLN A 279 -2.97 -20.31 7.37
C GLN A 279 -3.64 -19.38 6.35
N ILE A 280 -3.08 -18.21 6.07
CA ILE A 280 -3.70 -17.23 5.15
C ILE A 280 -3.99 -17.86 3.79
N GLY A 281 -2.99 -18.48 3.16
CA GLY A 281 -3.16 -19.09 1.84
C GLY A 281 -4.14 -20.27 1.85
N ALA A 282 -4.02 -21.16 2.84
CA ALA A 282 -4.90 -22.33 2.97
C ALA A 282 -6.36 -21.90 3.19
N LYS A 283 -6.59 -20.89 4.06
CA LYS A 283 -7.93 -20.35 4.30
C LYS A 283 -8.50 -19.65 3.07
N THR A 284 -7.66 -18.92 2.33
CA THR A 284 -8.07 -18.30 1.05
C THR A 284 -8.50 -19.35 0.03
N LYS A 285 -7.76 -20.45 -0.08
CA LYS A 285 -8.11 -21.54 -0.99
C LYS A 285 -9.40 -22.23 -0.57
N GLU A 286 -9.55 -22.57 0.72
CA GLU A 286 -10.77 -23.19 1.28
C GLU A 286 -12.05 -22.39 0.95
N VAL A 287 -11.95 -21.07 0.95
CA VAL A 287 -13.10 -20.18 0.72
C VAL A 287 -13.40 -19.98 -0.77
N LEU A 288 -12.41 -20.21 -1.64
CA LEU A 288 -12.56 -20.10 -3.10
C LEU A 288 -13.00 -21.40 -3.78
N ASP A 289 -12.73 -22.57 -3.16
CA ASP A 289 -13.13 -23.91 -3.63
C ASP A 289 -14.62 -24.19 -3.31
#